data_d7e839ccf7352f3a40588b676a39ff84
#
_entry.id   d7e839ccf7352f3a40588b676a39ff84
#
_cell.length_a   1.000
_cell.length_b   1.000
_cell.length_c   1.000
_cell.angle_alpha   90.00
_cell.angle_beta   90.00
_cell.angle_gamma   90.00
#
_symmetry.space_group_name_H-M   'P 1'
#
loop_
_entity.id
_entity.type
_entity.pdbx_description
1 polymer ?
#
loop_
_entity_poly.entity_id
_entity_poly.type
_entity_poly.pdbx_seq_one_letter_code
_entity_poly.pdbx_strand_id
1 'polypeptide(L)'
;MIKKTAKLIMMRHGESEWNRLNLFTGWVDIPLSVKGVEEAIEGGKKIAHIPIDVIFTSSLIRAQMTAMLAMMDHSSKKIPCVQHPHEGKLEEWAKVYSDSAKESCIPVYNAWELNERMYGKLQGMNKKEMVDKYGPEQVQIWRRSFDEAPPDGESLAMTAARSIPYFKERILPLLKEGKNVFISAHGNSLRSIVMFLDQLTKDQVIQLEIATGEPIFYTFTDGVWSKDGQ
;
A
#
# COMPACT_ATOMS: atom_id res chain seq x y z
N MET A 1 5.49 33.36 -2.31
CA MET A 1 5.15 32.13 -1.54
C MET A 1 6.15 31.04 -1.92
N ILE A 2 6.76 30.36 -0.95
CA ILE A 2 7.68 29.25 -1.20
C ILE A 2 6.84 28.08 -1.72
N LYS A 3 7.16 27.54 -2.89
CA LYS A 3 6.50 26.36 -3.45
C LYS A 3 6.74 25.18 -2.52
N LYS A 4 5.66 24.58 -2.03
CA LYS A 4 5.74 23.34 -1.24
C LYS A 4 5.74 22.15 -2.18
N THR A 5 6.84 21.43 -2.18
CA THR A 5 6.99 20.19 -2.94
C THR A 5 7.06 19.02 -1.98
N ALA A 6 6.33 17.96 -2.24
CA ALA A 6 6.34 16.74 -1.46
C ALA A 6 6.49 15.51 -2.37
N LYS A 7 7.12 14.45 -1.86
CA LYS A 7 7.21 13.15 -2.52
C LYS A 7 6.15 12.19 -1.94
N LEU A 8 5.46 11.52 -2.84
CA LEU A 8 4.63 10.35 -2.52
C LEU A 8 5.33 9.13 -3.09
N ILE A 9 5.68 8.20 -2.21
CA ILE A 9 6.26 6.91 -2.54
C ILE A 9 5.22 5.86 -2.26
N MET A 10 4.92 5.00 -3.23
CA MET A 10 4.01 3.89 -3.05
C MET A 10 4.71 2.58 -3.41
N MET A 11 4.63 1.58 -2.55
CA MET A 11 5.25 0.28 -2.76
C MET A 11 4.24 -0.84 -2.46
N ARG A 12 4.05 -1.74 -3.41
CA ARG A 12 3.33 -2.98 -3.14
C ARG A 12 4.18 -3.87 -2.27
N HIS A 13 3.55 -4.52 -1.27
CA HIS A 13 4.26 -5.48 -0.43
C HIS A 13 5.04 -6.51 -1.27
N GLY A 14 6.15 -7.01 -0.74
CA GLY A 14 6.92 -8.10 -1.31
C GLY A 14 6.08 -9.38 -1.49
N GLU A 15 6.59 -10.36 -2.23
CA GLU A 15 5.90 -11.64 -2.40
C GLU A 15 5.47 -12.23 -1.04
N SER A 16 4.19 -12.55 -0.88
CA SER A 16 3.71 -13.27 0.31
C SER A 16 3.80 -14.80 0.12
N GLU A 17 3.74 -15.56 1.22
CA GLU A 17 3.69 -17.03 1.13
C GLU A 17 2.55 -17.53 0.24
N TRP A 18 1.39 -16.89 0.28
CA TRP A 18 0.27 -17.26 -0.58
C TRP A 18 0.41 -16.78 -2.04
N ASN A 19 1.19 -15.72 -2.30
CA ASN A 19 1.56 -15.40 -3.68
C ASN A 19 2.44 -16.50 -4.27
N ARG A 20 3.44 -16.98 -3.51
CA ARG A 20 4.33 -18.08 -3.88
C ARG A 20 3.57 -19.39 -4.16
N LEU A 21 2.53 -19.67 -3.35
CA LEU A 21 1.66 -20.85 -3.51
C LEU A 21 0.53 -20.65 -4.55
N ASN A 22 0.49 -19.49 -5.23
CA ASN A 22 -0.53 -19.15 -6.22
C ASN A 22 -1.98 -19.16 -5.67
N LEU A 23 -2.16 -18.77 -4.38
CA LEU A 23 -3.46 -18.71 -3.75
C LEU A 23 -4.07 -17.31 -3.82
N PHE A 24 -5.41 -17.22 -3.78
CA PHE A 24 -6.11 -15.97 -3.54
C PHE A 24 -5.92 -15.54 -2.09
N THR A 25 -5.30 -14.40 -1.83
CA THR A 25 -4.94 -13.96 -0.48
C THR A 25 -6.01 -13.07 0.15
N GLY A 26 -6.39 -11.99 -0.53
CA GLY A 26 -7.35 -11.02 0.01
C GLY A 26 -6.91 -10.47 1.37
N TRP A 27 -7.81 -10.57 2.36
CA TRP A 27 -7.58 -10.07 3.72
C TRP A 27 -6.98 -11.12 4.69
N VAL A 28 -6.73 -12.34 4.20
CA VAL A 28 -6.02 -13.32 5.05
C VAL A 28 -4.63 -12.77 5.38
N ASP A 29 -4.30 -12.77 6.66
CA ASP A 29 -3.11 -12.08 7.17
C ASP A 29 -1.86 -12.98 7.12
N ILE A 30 -1.35 -13.16 5.91
CA ILE A 30 -0.21 -14.01 5.56
C ILE A 30 1.06 -13.15 5.44
N PRO A 31 2.19 -13.59 6.03
CA PRO A 31 3.47 -12.87 5.98
C PRO A 31 4.11 -12.92 4.59
N LEU A 32 5.22 -12.18 4.45
CA LEU A 32 6.11 -12.27 3.30
C LEU A 32 6.76 -13.65 3.20
N SER A 33 7.04 -14.10 1.98
CA SER A 33 7.98 -15.18 1.71
C SER A 33 9.43 -14.70 1.90
N VAL A 34 10.42 -15.61 1.89
CA VAL A 34 11.84 -15.25 1.91
C VAL A 34 12.17 -14.28 0.76
N LYS A 35 11.70 -14.59 -0.45
CA LYS A 35 11.84 -13.69 -1.61
C LYS A 35 11.18 -12.33 -1.38
N GLY A 36 9.99 -12.30 -0.77
CA GLY A 36 9.29 -11.04 -0.46
C GLY A 36 10.03 -10.17 0.54
N VAL A 37 10.78 -10.76 1.48
CA VAL A 37 11.69 -10.05 2.38
C VAL A 37 12.84 -9.40 1.58
N GLU A 38 13.45 -10.15 0.65
CA GLU A 38 14.50 -9.63 -0.24
C GLU A 38 13.98 -8.50 -1.13
N GLU A 39 12.80 -8.66 -1.74
CA GLU A 39 12.14 -7.63 -2.54
C GLU A 39 11.88 -6.34 -1.73
N ALA A 40 11.46 -6.46 -0.48
CA ALA A 40 11.21 -5.32 0.39
C ALA A 40 12.51 -4.56 0.73
N ILE A 41 13.59 -5.27 1.00
CA ILE A 41 14.92 -4.68 1.26
C ILE A 41 15.45 -3.98 0.00
N GLU A 42 15.38 -4.63 -1.15
CA GLU A 42 15.82 -4.04 -2.43
C GLU A 42 15.01 -2.79 -2.80
N GLY A 43 13.69 -2.82 -2.62
CA GLY A 43 12.84 -1.64 -2.76
C GLY A 43 13.24 -0.51 -1.79
N GLY A 44 13.59 -0.88 -0.56
CA GLY A 44 14.10 0.04 0.46
C GLY A 44 15.36 0.77 0.04
N LYS A 45 16.31 0.10 -0.61
CA LYS A 45 17.54 0.74 -1.15
C LYS A 45 17.22 1.84 -2.15
N LYS A 46 16.17 1.68 -2.96
CA LYS A 46 15.74 2.67 -3.97
C LYS A 46 15.19 3.95 -3.33
N ILE A 47 14.60 3.86 -2.15
CA ILE A 47 14.03 4.99 -1.41
C ILE A 47 14.92 5.52 -0.29
N ALA A 48 16.05 4.87 0.00
CA ALA A 48 16.89 5.13 1.16
C ALA A 48 17.40 6.58 1.28
N HIS A 49 17.55 7.28 0.15
CA HIS A 49 18.02 8.66 0.09
C HIS A 49 16.92 9.72 0.09
N ILE A 50 15.65 9.32 0.01
CA ILE A 50 14.51 10.25 -0.04
C ILE A 50 14.01 10.48 1.39
N PRO A 51 14.01 11.71 1.92
CA PRO A 51 13.44 11.97 3.25
C PRO A 51 12.00 11.48 3.34
N ILE A 52 11.66 10.75 4.41
CA ILE A 52 10.30 10.27 4.69
C ILE A 52 9.85 10.84 6.02
N ASP A 53 8.71 11.54 6.01
CA ASP A 53 8.15 12.19 7.20
C ASP A 53 7.08 11.33 7.87
N VAL A 54 6.39 10.48 7.10
CA VAL A 54 5.30 9.64 7.59
C VAL A 54 5.12 8.41 6.70
N ILE A 55 4.75 7.30 7.32
CA ILE A 55 4.48 6.03 6.65
C ILE A 55 3.00 5.65 6.86
N PHE A 56 2.36 5.19 5.81
CA PHE A 56 1.05 4.54 5.87
C PHE A 56 1.17 3.10 5.42
N THR A 57 0.55 2.18 6.15
CA THR A 57 0.46 0.78 5.75
C THR A 57 -0.98 0.31 5.82
N SER A 58 -1.27 -0.82 5.17
CA SER A 58 -2.50 -1.54 5.46
C SER A 58 -2.45 -2.20 6.86
N SER A 59 -3.57 -2.71 7.33
CA SER A 59 -3.61 -3.50 8.57
C SER A 59 -3.00 -4.91 8.42
N LEU A 60 -2.62 -5.34 7.20
CA LEU A 60 -2.13 -6.69 6.92
C LEU A 60 -0.61 -6.77 7.07
N ILE A 61 -0.16 -7.82 7.76
CA ILE A 61 1.24 -7.99 8.18
C ILE A 61 2.25 -7.87 7.03
N ARG A 62 1.97 -8.39 5.83
CA ARG A 62 2.88 -8.33 4.69
C ARG A 62 3.22 -6.92 4.23
N ALA A 63 2.27 -5.98 4.33
CA ALA A 63 2.52 -4.57 4.01
C ALA A 63 3.30 -3.88 5.13
N GLN A 64 3.00 -4.20 6.38
CA GLN A 64 3.74 -3.70 7.54
C GLN A 64 5.19 -4.20 7.51
N MET A 65 5.41 -5.50 7.29
CA MET A 65 6.75 -6.07 7.12
C MET A 65 7.53 -5.36 6.01
N THR A 66 6.89 -5.16 4.85
CA THR A 66 7.53 -4.46 3.72
C THR A 66 7.96 -3.05 4.12
N ALA A 67 7.11 -2.28 4.79
CA ALA A 67 7.46 -0.93 5.25
C ALA A 67 8.64 -0.94 6.22
N MET A 68 8.64 -1.83 7.22
CA MET A 68 9.70 -1.92 8.21
C MET A 68 11.04 -2.34 7.59
N LEU A 69 11.02 -3.35 6.70
CA LEU A 69 12.21 -3.83 5.99
C LEU A 69 12.78 -2.78 5.03
N ALA A 70 11.91 -2.05 4.32
CA ALA A 70 12.34 -0.98 3.42
C ALA A 70 13.05 0.17 4.16
N MET A 71 12.75 0.36 5.44
CA MET A 71 13.36 1.42 6.26
C MET A 71 14.66 1.00 6.96
N MET A 72 15.08 -0.26 6.90
CA MET A 72 16.25 -0.77 7.63
C MET A 72 17.53 0.02 7.36
N ASP A 73 17.81 0.32 6.08
CA ASP A 73 19.02 1.02 5.65
C ASP A 73 18.74 2.46 5.22
N HIS A 74 17.61 3.03 5.66
CA HIS A 74 17.24 4.39 5.30
C HIS A 74 18.24 5.41 5.86
N SER A 75 18.64 6.40 5.04
CA SER A 75 19.72 7.36 5.34
C SER A 75 19.42 8.25 6.57
N SER A 76 18.15 8.52 6.87
CA SER A 76 17.76 9.32 8.05
C SER A 76 18.08 8.64 9.37
N LYS A 77 18.29 7.31 9.39
CA LYS A 77 18.45 6.50 10.63
C LYS A 77 17.30 6.61 11.61
N LYS A 78 16.17 7.18 11.20
CA LYS A 78 14.93 7.23 12.01
C LYS A 78 14.23 5.88 11.98
N ILE A 79 13.59 5.53 13.08
CA ILE A 79 12.92 4.25 13.28
C ILE A 79 11.41 4.42 13.06
N PRO A 80 10.77 3.56 12.26
CA PRO A 80 9.32 3.52 12.15
C PRO A 80 8.65 3.24 13.51
N CYS A 81 7.66 4.05 13.89
CA CYS A 81 6.97 3.96 15.17
C CYS A 81 5.46 3.98 14.94
N VAL A 82 4.79 2.86 15.21
CA VAL A 82 3.35 2.72 14.98
C VAL A 82 2.57 3.65 15.90
N GLN A 83 1.64 4.37 15.31
CA GLN A 83 0.71 5.26 16.00
C GLN A 83 -0.66 4.57 16.11
N HIS A 84 -1.36 4.80 17.20
CA HIS A 84 -2.61 4.12 17.54
C HIS A 84 -3.78 5.11 17.73
N PRO A 85 -4.10 5.96 16.73
CA PRO A 85 -5.21 6.91 16.85
C PRO A 85 -6.54 6.17 16.95
N HIS A 86 -7.37 6.58 17.91
CA HIS A 86 -8.70 6.02 18.16
C HIS A 86 -8.71 4.56 18.68
N GLU A 87 -7.57 4.07 19.20
CA GLU A 87 -7.46 2.71 19.77
C GLU A 87 -7.59 2.70 21.33
N GLY A 88 -8.35 3.63 21.88
CA GLY A 88 -8.64 3.68 23.31
C GLY A 88 -7.39 3.86 24.17
N LYS A 89 -7.16 2.96 25.14
CA LYS A 89 -5.99 3.05 26.02
C LYS A 89 -4.65 2.97 25.28
N LEU A 90 -4.61 2.31 24.14
CA LEU A 90 -3.39 2.17 23.36
C LEU A 90 -2.95 3.52 22.77
N GLU A 91 -3.89 4.37 22.37
CA GLU A 91 -3.60 5.73 21.92
C GLU A 91 -2.89 6.57 23.01
N GLU A 92 -3.31 6.41 24.26
CA GLU A 92 -2.75 7.13 25.39
C GLU A 92 -1.42 6.51 25.84
N TRP A 93 -1.39 5.18 26.04
CA TRP A 93 -0.28 4.49 26.71
C TRP A 93 0.91 4.19 25.81
N ALA A 94 0.69 4.08 24.49
CA ALA A 94 1.76 3.89 23.51
C ALA A 94 2.41 5.21 23.05
N LYS A 95 1.99 6.34 23.58
CA LYS A 95 2.53 7.66 23.20
C LYS A 95 4.02 7.78 23.48
N VAL A 96 4.76 8.27 22.51
CA VAL A 96 6.15 8.67 22.70
C VAL A 96 6.17 10.06 23.35
N TYR A 97 6.57 10.14 24.61
CA TYR A 97 6.54 11.38 25.42
C TYR A 97 7.79 12.24 25.25
N SER A 98 8.95 11.62 25.04
CA SER A 98 10.21 12.34 24.89
C SER A 98 10.32 13.00 23.53
N ASP A 99 10.66 14.28 23.48
CA ASP A 99 10.84 15.00 22.21
C ASP A 99 12.04 14.44 21.42
N SER A 100 13.12 14.08 22.08
CA SER A 100 14.27 13.42 21.44
C SER A 100 13.89 12.06 20.83
N ALA A 101 13.02 11.29 21.48
CA ALA A 101 12.50 10.05 20.92
C ALA A 101 11.58 10.30 19.70
N LYS A 102 10.74 11.35 19.74
CA LYS A 102 9.92 11.74 18.58
C LYS A 102 10.78 12.14 17.38
N GLU A 103 11.89 12.86 17.61
CA GLU A 103 12.81 13.25 16.54
C GLU A 103 13.52 12.07 15.90
N SER A 104 13.73 10.98 16.64
CA SER A 104 14.32 9.73 16.13
C SER A 104 13.30 8.77 15.49
N CYS A 105 12.02 9.10 15.53
CA CYS A 105 10.93 8.27 15.00
C CYS A 105 10.36 8.79 13.67
N ILE A 106 9.83 7.87 12.87
CA ILE A 106 8.91 8.18 11.77
C ILE A 106 7.56 7.59 12.13
N PRO A 107 6.47 8.38 12.20
CA PRO A 107 5.15 7.87 12.53
C PRO A 107 4.63 6.93 11.43
N VAL A 108 4.09 5.79 11.84
CA VAL A 108 3.45 4.79 10.97
C VAL A 108 1.98 4.69 11.34
N TYR A 109 1.10 4.82 10.36
CA TYR A 109 -0.34 4.66 10.53
C TYR A 109 -0.82 3.42 9.76
N ASN A 110 -1.45 2.50 10.48
CA ASN A 110 -2.09 1.32 9.89
C ASN A 110 -3.54 1.66 9.55
N ALA A 111 -3.97 1.32 8.33
CA ALA A 111 -5.30 1.64 7.84
C ALA A 111 -5.89 0.47 7.05
N TRP A 112 -7.04 -0.04 7.51
CA TRP A 112 -7.74 -1.12 6.81
C TRP A 112 -8.23 -0.70 5.42
N GLU A 113 -8.45 0.59 5.20
CA GLU A 113 -8.83 1.17 3.91
C GLU A 113 -7.77 0.96 2.84
N LEU A 114 -6.52 0.71 3.25
CA LEU A 114 -5.41 0.36 2.37
C LEU A 114 -5.23 -1.15 2.18
N ASN A 115 -6.06 -1.99 2.79
CA ASN A 115 -6.00 -3.44 2.63
C ASN A 115 -6.19 -3.87 1.16
N GLU A 116 -5.72 -5.07 0.85
CA GLU A 116 -5.94 -5.71 -0.44
C GLU A 116 -7.45 -5.85 -0.71
N ARG A 117 -7.83 -5.96 -1.96
CA ARG A 117 -9.19 -6.33 -2.35
C ARG A 117 -9.57 -7.65 -1.69
N MET A 118 -10.74 -7.68 -1.07
CA MET A 118 -11.29 -8.87 -0.43
C MET A 118 -11.78 -9.86 -1.49
N TYR A 119 -11.28 -11.10 -1.45
CA TYR A 119 -11.63 -12.11 -2.45
C TYR A 119 -12.75 -13.06 -2.03
N GLY A 120 -13.41 -12.79 -0.89
CA GLY A 120 -14.57 -13.55 -0.43
C GLY A 120 -14.31 -15.06 -0.35
N LYS A 121 -15.19 -15.84 -0.95
CA LYS A 121 -15.10 -17.30 -0.97
C LYS A 121 -13.90 -17.86 -1.74
N LEU A 122 -13.18 -17.04 -2.48
CA LEU A 122 -11.97 -17.49 -3.18
C LEU A 122 -10.72 -17.47 -2.29
N GLN A 123 -10.76 -16.82 -1.11
CA GLN A 123 -9.59 -16.76 -0.23
C GLN A 123 -9.12 -18.16 0.16
N GLY A 124 -7.82 -18.41 0.01
CA GLY A 124 -7.18 -19.73 0.23
C GLY A 124 -7.28 -20.70 -0.95
N MET A 125 -8.10 -20.39 -1.96
CA MET A 125 -8.23 -21.25 -3.14
C MET A 125 -7.04 -21.05 -4.08
N ASN A 126 -6.59 -22.16 -4.72
CA ASN A 126 -5.56 -22.10 -5.73
C ASN A 126 -6.11 -21.52 -7.04
N LYS A 127 -5.42 -20.52 -7.60
CA LYS A 127 -5.90 -19.84 -8.81
C LYS A 127 -6.02 -20.74 -10.02
N LYS A 128 -5.11 -21.75 -10.16
CA LYS A 128 -5.17 -22.73 -11.26
C LYS A 128 -6.36 -23.67 -11.09
N GLU A 129 -6.56 -24.20 -9.89
CA GLU A 129 -7.73 -25.07 -9.61
C GLU A 129 -9.06 -24.33 -9.85
N MET A 130 -9.11 -23.02 -9.55
CA MET A 130 -10.30 -22.21 -9.84
C MET A 130 -10.51 -22.02 -11.34
N VAL A 131 -9.43 -21.89 -12.13
CA VAL A 131 -9.51 -21.88 -13.61
C VAL A 131 -10.04 -23.21 -14.14
N ASP A 132 -9.55 -24.34 -13.60
CA ASP A 132 -10.01 -25.68 -14.00
C ASP A 132 -11.49 -25.90 -13.65
N LYS A 133 -11.97 -25.29 -12.55
CA LYS A 133 -13.34 -25.47 -12.05
C LYS A 133 -14.36 -24.52 -12.69
N TYR A 134 -14.00 -23.26 -12.87
CA TYR A 134 -14.94 -22.19 -13.30
C TYR A 134 -14.64 -21.63 -14.69
N GLY A 135 -13.59 -22.08 -15.32
CA GLY A 135 -13.10 -21.57 -16.59
C GLY A 135 -12.21 -20.32 -16.46
N PRO A 136 -11.31 -20.10 -17.44
CA PRO A 136 -10.35 -18.99 -17.41
C PRO A 136 -11.02 -17.61 -17.46
N GLU A 137 -12.10 -17.46 -18.22
CA GLU A 137 -12.83 -16.20 -18.38
C GLU A 137 -13.44 -15.74 -17.05
N GLN A 138 -14.15 -16.64 -16.34
CA GLN A 138 -14.77 -16.30 -15.07
C GLN A 138 -13.73 -15.95 -14.01
N VAL A 139 -12.63 -16.70 -13.94
CA VAL A 139 -11.55 -16.40 -12.98
C VAL A 139 -10.85 -15.10 -13.36
N GLN A 140 -10.69 -14.81 -14.63
CA GLN A 140 -10.13 -13.52 -15.10
C GLN A 140 -11.04 -12.35 -14.71
N ILE A 141 -12.36 -12.48 -14.84
CA ILE A 141 -13.35 -11.49 -14.39
C ILE A 141 -13.17 -11.24 -12.88
N TRP A 142 -13.17 -12.27 -12.04
CA TRP A 142 -12.97 -12.12 -10.59
C TRP A 142 -11.61 -11.50 -10.22
N ARG A 143 -10.59 -11.70 -11.03
CA ARG A 143 -9.25 -11.16 -10.77
C ARG A 143 -9.05 -9.74 -11.25
N ARG A 144 -9.71 -9.33 -12.33
CA ARG A 144 -9.36 -8.12 -13.08
C ARG A 144 -10.51 -7.16 -13.34
N SER A 145 -11.78 -7.58 -13.23
CA SER A 145 -12.89 -6.68 -13.49
C SER A 145 -12.86 -5.49 -12.52
N PHE A 146 -13.25 -4.33 -13.03
CA PHE A 146 -13.43 -3.13 -12.23
C PHE A 146 -14.74 -3.21 -11.42
N ASP A 147 -15.85 -3.64 -12.03
CA ASP A 147 -17.18 -3.60 -11.43
C ASP A 147 -17.61 -4.95 -10.82
N GLU A 148 -17.10 -6.08 -11.35
CA GLU A 148 -17.50 -7.42 -10.91
C GLU A 148 -16.69 -7.89 -9.69
N ALA A 149 -17.40 -8.37 -8.67
CA ALA A 149 -16.81 -8.94 -7.46
C ALA A 149 -16.82 -10.48 -7.49
N PRO A 150 -15.84 -11.15 -6.88
CA PRO A 150 -15.97 -12.57 -6.56
C PRO A 150 -17.07 -12.78 -5.51
N PRO A 151 -17.62 -14.01 -5.37
CA PRO A 151 -18.66 -14.30 -4.38
C PRO A 151 -18.24 -13.86 -2.96
N ASP A 152 -19.07 -13.04 -2.33
CA ASP A 152 -18.84 -12.44 -0.99
C ASP A 152 -17.53 -11.63 -0.88
N GLY A 153 -17.02 -11.09 -1.99
CA GLY A 153 -15.81 -10.30 -2.03
C GLY A 153 -16.02 -8.87 -2.54
N GLU A 154 -14.94 -8.19 -2.85
CA GLU A 154 -14.90 -6.83 -3.39
C GLU A 154 -14.58 -6.82 -4.90
N SER A 155 -15.22 -5.93 -5.64
CA SER A 155 -14.73 -5.46 -6.94
C SER A 155 -13.61 -4.43 -6.75
N LEU A 156 -12.91 -4.06 -7.83
CA LEU A 156 -11.93 -2.97 -7.76
C LEU A 156 -12.62 -1.62 -7.46
N ALA A 157 -13.84 -1.40 -7.95
CA ALA A 157 -14.64 -0.22 -7.62
C ALA A 157 -14.91 -0.12 -6.10
N MET A 158 -15.25 -1.22 -5.43
CA MET A 158 -15.46 -1.26 -3.98
C MET A 158 -14.15 -0.97 -3.22
N THR A 159 -13.03 -1.53 -3.67
CA THR A 159 -11.71 -1.21 -3.10
C THR A 159 -11.39 0.28 -3.27
N ALA A 160 -11.66 0.85 -4.44
CA ALA A 160 -11.47 2.28 -4.70
C ALA A 160 -12.37 3.17 -3.83
N ALA A 161 -13.62 2.72 -3.58
CA ALA A 161 -14.57 3.46 -2.74
C ALA A 161 -14.14 3.63 -1.28
N ARG A 162 -13.21 2.81 -0.77
CA ARG A 162 -12.61 2.98 0.57
C ARG A 162 -11.20 3.60 0.54
N SER A 163 -10.36 3.21 -0.42
CA SER A 163 -8.97 3.67 -0.45
C SER A 163 -8.80 5.11 -0.94
N ILE A 164 -9.61 5.57 -1.91
CA ILE A 164 -9.52 6.94 -2.43
C ILE A 164 -9.99 7.99 -1.41
N PRO A 165 -11.14 7.85 -0.72
CA PRO A 165 -11.51 8.76 0.35
C PRO A 165 -10.45 8.83 1.46
N TYR A 166 -9.95 7.68 1.92
CA TYR A 166 -8.89 7.66 2.93
C TYR A 166 -7.64 8.43 2.46
N PHE A 167 -7.19 8.20 1.21
CA PHE A 167 -6.07 8.94 0.64
C PHE A 167 -6.33 10.46 0.66
N LYS A 168 -7.51 10.89 0.23
CA LYS A 168 -7.88 12.31 0.18
C LYS A 168 -7.97 12.97 1.56
N GLU A 169 -8.45 12.26 2.56
CA GLU A 169 -8.73 12.78 3.90
C GLU A 169 -7.52 12.71 4.82
N ARG A 170 -6.69 11.68 4.70
CA ARG A 170 -5.59 11.42 5.65
C ARG A 170 -4.19 11.67 5.07
N ILE A 171 -3.99 11.41 3.78
CA ILE A 171 -2.67 11.42 3.14
C ILE A 171 -2.43 12.72 2.37
N LEU A 172 -3.36 13.10 1.50
CA LEU A 172 -3.23 14.30 0.69
C LEU A 172 -3.01 15.60 1.49
N PRO A 173 -3.61 15.83 2.66
CA PRO A 173 -3.31 17.01 3.47
C PRO A 173 -1.84 17.11 3.87
N LEU A 174 -1.19 15.98 4.23
CA LEU A 174 0.22 15.95 4.59
C LEU A 174 1.12 16.33 3.40
N LEU A 175 0.79 15.84 2.21
CA LEU A 175 1.50 16.21 0.98
C LEU A 175 1.32 17.70 0.66
N LYS A 176 0.14 18.26 0.90
CA LYS A 176 -0.11 19.72 0.80
C LYS A 176 0.69 20.54 1.82
N GLU A 177 1.01 19.96 2.96
CA GLU A 177 1.92 20.56 3.95
C GLU A 177 3.40 20.50 3.54
N GLY A 178 3.73 19.75 2.49
CA GLY A 178 5.11 19.54 2.02
C GLY A 178 5.79 18.33 2.67
N LYS A 179 5.04 17.43 3.32
CA LYS A 179 5.57 16.21 3.94
C LYS A 179 5.71 15.09 2.91
N ASN A 180 6.83 14.41 2.92
CA ASN A 180 7.06 13.23 2.11
C ASN A 180 6.38 12.02 2.75
N VAL A 181 5.59 11.30 1.98
CA VAL A 181 4.77 10.17 2.44
C VAL A 181 5.22 8.89 1.77
N PHE A 182 5.39 7.84 2.55
CA PHE A 182 5.57 6.47 2.06
C PHE A 182 4.33 5.64 2.35
N ILE A 183 3.77 4.97 1.33
CA ILE A 183 2.66 4.04 1.44
C ILE A 183 3.14 2.64 1.07
N SER A 184 3.04 1.70 2.01
CA SER A 184 3.22 0.27 1.75
C SER A 184 1.86 -0.42 1.80
N ALA A 185 1.37 -0.93 0.66
CA ALA A 185 0.04 -1.50 0.55
C ALA A 185 -0.02 -2.65 -0.48
N HIS A 186 -1.12 -2.78 -1.23
CA HIS A 186 -1.40 -3.96 -2.05
C HIS A 186 -1.71 -3.59 -3.50
N GLY A 187 -1.70 -4.59 -4.37
CA GLY A 187 -1.92 -4.39 -5.80
C GLY A 187 -3.21 -3.63 -6.13
N ASN A 188 -4.34 -4.00 -5.53
CA ASN A 188 -5.62 -3.38 -5.87
C ASN A 188 -5.86 -2.04 -5.14
N SER A 189 -5.45 -1.89 -3.89
CA SER A 189 -5.55 -0.59 -3.20
C SER A 189 -4.63 0.46 -3.83
N LEU A 190 -3.40 0.08 -4.23
CA LEU A 190 -2.51 1.01 -4.94
C LEU A 190 -3.00 1.32 -6.36
N ARG A 191 -3.56 0.35 -7.11
CA ARG A 191 -4.22 0.62 -8.40
C ARG A 191 -5.31 1.68 -8.28
N SER A 192 -6.12 1.60 -7.22
CA SER A 192 -7.17 2.58 -6.96
C SER A 192 -6.61 3.98 -6.74
N ILE A 193 -5.51 4.10 -5.99
CA ILE A 193 -4.84 5.39 -5.75
C ILE A 193 -4.21 5.90 -7.06
N VAL A 194 -3.49 5.04 -7.81
CA VAL A 194 -2.89 5.41 -9.11
C VAL A 194 -3.96 5.83 -10.11
N MET A 195 -5.11 5.13 -10.16
CA MET A 195 -6.26 5.50 -10.98
C MET A 195 -6.70 6.94 -10.69
N PHE A 196 -6.77 7.32 -9.42
CA PHE A 196 -7.13 8.68 -9.02
C PHE A 196 -6.05 9.71 -9.39
N LEU A 197 -4.77 9.39 -9.18
CA LEU A 197 -3.65 10.31 -9.45
C LEU A 197 -3.44 10.54 -10.96
N ASP A 198 -3.44 9.47 -11.74
CA ASP A 198 -3.18 9.49 -13.19
C ASP A 198 -4.48 9.64 -14.01
N GLN A 199 -5.65 9.79 -13.37
CA GLN A 199 -6.98 9.94 -14.00
C GLN A 199 -7.28 8.80 -15.00
N LEU A 200 -6.91 7.56 -14.66
CA LEU A 200 -7.09 6.39 -15.51
C LEU A 200 -8.57 6.02 -15.65
N THR A 201 -8.93 5.54 -16.84
CA THR A 201 -10.22 4.91 -17.06
C THR A 201 -10.31 3.52 -16.40
N LYS A 202 -11.52 2.95 -16.33
CA LYS A 202 -11.74 1.59 -15.82
C LYS A 202 -10.90 0.57 -16.62
N ASP A 203 -10.85 0.69 -17.94
CA ASP A 203 -10.12 -0.23 -18.82
C ASP A 203 -8.60 -0.10 -18.65
N GLN A 204 -8.10 1.11 -18.39
CA GLN A 204 -6.68 1.34 -18.15
C GLN A 204 -6.23 0.79 -16.81
N VAL A 205 -7.00 1.01 -15.73
CA VAL A 205 -6.59 0.58 -14.38
C VAL A 205 -6.56 -0.95 -14.23
N ILE A 206 -7.44 -1.69 -14.93
CA ILE A 206 -7.42 -3.17 -14.87
C ILE A 206 -6.19 -3.77 -15.57
N GLN A 207 -5.56 -3.02 -16.49
CA GLN A 207 -4.31 -3.42 -17.16
C GLN A 207 -3.05 -3.00 -16.40
N LEU A 208 -3.20 -2.10 -15.41
CA LEU A 208 -2.06 -1.62 -14.65
C LEU A 208 -1.44 -2.75 -13.82
N GLU A 209 -0.16 -3.03 -14.02
CA GLU A 209 0.60 -3.95 -13.18
C GLU A 209 1.45 -3.16 -12.16
N ILE A 210 1.41 -3.60 -10.91
CA ILE A 210 2.26 -3.07 -9.84
C ILE A 210 3.09 -4.23 -9.31
N ALA A 211 4.39 -4.20 -9.58
CA ALA A 211 5.33 -5.22 -9.14
C ALA A 211 5.49 -5.22 -7.61
N THR A 212 5.78 -6.39 -7.03
CA THR A 212 6.08 -6.53 -5.60
C THR A 212 7.43 -5.89 -5.28
N GLY A 213 7.51 -5.16 -4.15
CA GLY A 213 8.75 -4.53 -3.68
C GLY A 213 9.26 -3.36 -4.55
N GLU A 214 8.58 -3.01 -5.63
CA GLU A 214 9.01 -1.94 -6.53
C GLU A 214 8.33 -0.61 -6.17
N PRO A 215 9.09 0.44 -5.82
CA PRO A 215 8.51 1.74 -5.48
C PRO A 215 8.04 2.51 -6.72
N ILE A 216 6.89 3.16 -6.60
CA ILE A 216 6.33 4.11 -7.56
C ILE A 216 6.47 5.51 -6.94
N PHE A 217 6.95 6.47 -7.72
CA PHE A 217 7.23 7.81 -7.24
C PHE A 217 6.33 8.84 -7.89
N TYR A 218 5.78 9.73 -7.05
CA TYR A 218 5.09 10.93 -7.48
C TYR A 218 5.65 12.14 -6.77
N THR A 219 5.70 13.25 -7.49
CA THR A 219 5.96 14.57 -6.93
C THR A 219 4.68 15.39 -6.92
N PHE A 220 4.35 15.96 -5.77
CA PHE A 220 3.23 16.87 -5.61
C PHE A 220 3.75 18.29 -5.39
N THR A 221 3.38 19.23 -6.27
CA THR A 221 3.79 20.63 -6.16
C THR A 221 2.60 21.53 -6.44
N ASP A 222 2.18 22.35 -5.46
CA ASP A 222 1.11 23.34 -5.59
C ASP A 222 -0.20 22.80 -6.20
N GLY A 223 -0.59 21.57 -5.85
CA GLY A 223 -1.81 20.92 -6.34
C GLY A 223 -1.65 20.09 -7.61
N VAL A 224 -0.47 20.06 -8.20
CA VAL A 224 -0.16 19.31 -9.43
C VAL A 224 0.65 18.07 -9.12
N TRP A 225 0.26 16.95 -9.71
CA TRP A 225 0.97 15.69 -9.66
C TRP A 225 1.89 15.52 -10.87
N SER A 226 3.09 15.03 -10.63
CA SER A 226 3.97 14.48 -11.68
C SER A 226 4.46 13.11 -11.24
N LYS A 227 4.42 12.14 -12.15
CA LYS A 227 5.00 10.81 -11.92
C LYS A 227 6.47 10.86 -12.31
N ASP A 228 7.34 10.45 -11.41
CA ASP A 228 8.78 10.48 -11.67
C ASP A 228 9.16 9.29 -12.59
N GLY A 229 9.96 9.56 -13.61
CA GLY A 229 10.44 8.53 -14.53
C GLY A 229 9.58 8.32 -15.80
N GLN A 230 8.66 9.23 -16.10
CA GLN A 230 8.00 9.36 -17.39
C GLN A 230 8.50 10.57 -18.16
#